data_fb6405d5223338ac5e83885bb437ab58
#
_entry.id   fb6405d5223338ac5e83885bb437ab58
#
_cell.length_a   1.000
_cell.length_b   1.000
_cell.length_c   1.000
_cell.angle_alpha   90.00
_cell.angle_beta   90.00
_cell.angle_gamma   90.00
#
_symmetry.space_group_name_H-M   'P 1'
#
loop_
_entity.id
_entity.type
_entity.pdbx_description
1 polymer ?
#
loop_
_entity_poly.entity_id
_entity_poly.type
_entity_poly.pdbx_seq_one_letter_code
_entity_poly.pdbx_strand_id
1 'polypeptide(L)'
;MAYVKKTAVAEDSNVEEKVEVAAQPAAIADDKDAKIAALEASLAQMQEFMKAMMANMSNKPAETNSAKDALFRYVTVVHLVDRAPGLSTHIELSNGVILDFRTFGEEHTFTVQQAEELASKYRSWFDLGIFAFGADADDLAKRLNLKSVTQYSFAGSDFLNRLPELDLYQLKELWDKMGQGHREFLVEYFKRKIFTKDPAFDDIDKIELLNRLSNGGMEGVLLDRKNAAIKAEEASKKRVK
;
A
#
# COMPACT_ATOMS: atom_id res chain seq x y z
N MET A 1 -38.47 -18.35 29.71
CA MET A 1 -38.19 -19.79 29.82
C MET A 1 -36.73 -19.97 30.15
N ALA A 2 -36.49 -20.48 31.34
CA ALA A 2 -35.15 -20.74 31.91
C ALA A 2 -34.77 -22.20 31.66
N TYR A 3 -33.50 -22.47 31.36
CA TYR A 3 -32.86 -23.78 31.59
C TYR A 3 -31.34 -23.52 31.76
N VAL A 4 -30.87 -23.54 32.95
CA VAL A 4 -30.31 -24.58 33.84
C VAL A 4 -28.97 -25.13 33.43
N LYS A 5 -28.02 -24.80 34.34
CA LYS A 5 -26.66 -25.33 34.57
C LYS A 5 -26.56 -26.85 34.49
N LYS A 6 -25.37 -27.32 34.04
CA LYS A 6 -24.82 -28.57 34.59
C LYS A 6 -23.29 -28.48 34.69
N THR A 7 -22.81 -28.43 35.88
CA THR A 7 -21.48 -28.69 36.40
C THR A 7 -21.23 -30.20 36.36
N ALA A 8 -20.01 -30.63 36.03
CA ALA A 8 -19.47 -31.91 36.40
C ALA A 8 -18.00 -31.76 36.81
N VAL A 9 -17.74 -32.13 38.01
CA VAL A 9 -16.47 -32.29 38.71
C VAL A 9 -16.06 -33.77 38.55
N ALA A 10 -14.79 -34.04 38.37
CA ALA A 10 -14.07 -35.29 38.76
C ALA A 10 -12.65 -35.15 38.17
N GLU A 11 -11.62 -35.57 38.71
CA GLU A 11 -11.17 -36.15 39.99
C GLU A 11 -9.64 -36.31 39.84
N ASP A 12 -9.02 -36.06 40.87
CA ASP A 12 -7.65 -36.24 41.32
C ASP A 12 -7.15 -37.69 41.06
N SER A 13 -5.92 -37.86 40.58
CA SER A 13 -5.15 -39.07 40.83
C SER A 13 -3.66 -38.76 40.92
N ASN A 14 -3.28 -38.64 42.15
CA ASN A 14 -1.95 -38.61 42.72
C ASN A 14 -1.33 -40.02 42.58
N VAL A 15 -0.18 -40.18 41.95
CA VAL A 15 0.63 -41.40 42.01
C VAL A 15 1.99 -40.99 42.58
N GLU A 16 2.14 -41.23 43.86
CA GLU A 16 3.42 -41.27 44.57
C GLU A 16 4.18 -42.51 44.12
N GLU A 17 5.32 -42.38 43.51
CA GLU A 17 6.28 -43.47 43.30
C GLU A 17 7.42 -43.34 44.32
N LYS A 18 7.42 -44.27 45.26
CA LYS A 18 8.44 -44.50 46.28
C LYS A 18 9.76 -44.94 45.60
N VAL A 19 10.79 -44.15 45.79
CA VAL A 19 12.17 -44.59 45.49
C VAL A 19 12.80 -45.14 46.77
N GLU A 20 13.09 -46.43 46.73
CA GLU A 20 13.76 -47.18 47.76
C GLU A 20 15.27 -46.92 47.69
N VAL A 21 15.83 -46.47 48.81
CA VAL A 21 17.26 -46.17 48.93
C VAL A 21 17.96 -47.45 49.38
N ALA A 22 18.74 -48.07 48.52
CA ALA A 22 19.70 -49.08 48.87
C ALA A 22 21.12 -48.47 48.88
N ALA A 23 21.68 -48.38 50.05
CA ALA A 23 23.06 -47.99 50.29
C ALA A 23 24.02 -49.15 50.05
N GLN A 24 25.07 -48.96 49.26
CA GLN A 24 26.32 -49.69 49.39
C GLN A 24 27.51 -48.79 49.06
N PRO A 25 28.56 -48.77 49.88
CA PRO A 25 29.76 -47.99 49.60
C PRO A 25 30.86 -48.86 49.05
N ALA A 26 31.55 -48.43 47.99
CA ALA A 26 32.99 -48.63 47.77
C ALA A 26 33.39 -48.24 46.33
N ALA A 27 34.57 -47.63 46.21
CA ALA A 27 35.30 -47.27 45.00
C ALA A 27 35.03 -45.91 44.39
N ILE A 28 35.48 -44.86 45.13
CA ILE A 28 35.47 -43.47 44.65
C ILE A 28 36.94 -43.06 44.41
N ALA A 29 37.55 -43.54 43.34
CA ALA A 29 38.82 -43.00 42.85
C ALA A 29 38.98 -43.03 41.31
N ASP A 30 38.38 -43.98 40.58
CA ASP A 30 38.54 -44.10 39.11
C ASP A 30 37.42 -43.46 38.29
N ASP A 31 36.35 -43.01 38.90
CA ASP A 31 35.15 -42.52 38.21
C ASP A 31 35.21 -41.00 37.83
N LYS A 32 36.12 -40.28 38.45
CA LYS A 32 36.24 -38.81 38.16
C LYS A 32 36.98 -38.53 36.88
N ASP A 33 38.05 -39.27 36.61
CA ASP A 33 38.84 -39.05 35.39
C ASP A 33 38.09 -39.56 34.16
N ALA A 34 37.32 -40.63 34.30
CA ALA A 34 36.44 -41.14 33.26
C ALA A 34 35.26 -40.12 32.97
N LYS A 35 34.72 -39.49 33.98
CA LYS A 35 33.67 -38.44 33.80
C LYS A 35 34.24 -37.16 33.20
N ILE A 36 35.44 -36.78 33.57
CA ILE A 36 36.12 -35.61 32.99
C ILE A 36 36.39 -35.86 31.51
N ALA A 37 36.93 -37.03 31.15
CA ALA A 37 37.17 -37.41 29.75
C ALA A 37 35.88 -37.50 28.92
N ALA A 38 34.78 -37.99 29.50
CA ALA A 38 33.48 -38.01 28.85
C ALA A 38 32.88 -36.61 28.64
N LEU A 39 33.08 -35.69 29.59
CA LEU A 39 32.65 -34.31 29.49
C LEU A 39 33.48 -33.53 28.46
N GLU A 40 34.79 -33.76 28.42
CA GLU A 40 35.68 -33.16 27.40
C GLU A 40 35.34 -33.68 25.99
N ALA A 41 35.06 -34.95 25.82
CA ALA A 41 34.61 -35.51 24.56
C ALA A 41 33.25 -34.92 24.09
N SER A 42 32.32 -34.77 25.03
CA SER A 42 31.01 -34.11 24.77
C SER A 42 31.16 -32.65 24.37
N LEU A 43 32.08 -31.93 25.02
CA LEU A 43 32.36 -30.53 24.75
C LEU A 43 33.05 -30.34 23.39
N ALA A 44 33.99 -31.25 23.05
CA ALA A 44 34.59 -31.26 21.72
C ALA A 44 33.56 -31.57 20.60
N GLN A 45 32.65 -32.51 20.85
CA GLN A 45 31.58 -32.86 19.92
C GLN A 45 30.62 -31.71 19.72
N MET A 46 30.29 -30.99 20.79
CA MET A 46 29.43 -29.77 20.72
C MET A 46 30.13 -28.63 19.97
N GLN A 47 31.45 -28.47 20.15
CA GLN A 47 32.23 -27.46 19.40
C GLN A 47 32.33 -27.82 17.91
N GLU A 48 32.49 -29.07 17.55
CA GLU A 48 32.48 -29.52 16.14
C GLU A 48 31.09 -29.34 15.52
N PHE A 49 30.04 -29.64 16.26
CA PHE A 49 28.66 -29.39 15.80
C PHE A 49 28.38 -27.91 15.58
N MET A 50 28.82 -27.03 16.50
CA MET A 50 28.70 -25.57 16.31
C MET A 50 29.53 -25.09 15.13
N LYS A 51 30.74 -25.61 14.94
CA LYS A 51 31.61 -25.26 13.81
C LYS A 51 31.03 -25.76 12.47
N ALA A 52 30.44 -26.92 12.45
CA ALA A 52 29.72 -27.45 11.28
C ALA A 52 28.45 -26.64 10.98
N MET A 53 27.75 -26.20 12.03
CA MET A 53 26.57 -25.34 11.90
C MET A 53 26.94 -23.95 11.37
N MET A 54 28.03 -23.35 11.87
CA MET A 54 28.57 -22.10 11.35
C MET A 54 29.07 -22.21 9.89
N ALA A 55 29.76 -23.32 9.55
CA ALA A 55 30.22 -23.57 8.19
C ALA A 55 29.02 -23.78 7.22
N ASN A 56 27.96 -24.44 7.68
CA ASN A 56 26.73 -24.60 6.91
C ASN A 56 25.94 -23.31 6.76
N MET A 57 25.99 -22.39 7.75
CA MET A 57 25.44 -21.05 7.64
C MET A 57 26.25 -20.15 6.70
N SER A 58 27.57 -20.37 6.58
CA SER A 58 28.43 -19.61 5.66
C SER A 58 28.35 -20.07 4.20
N ASN A 59 27.94 -21.29 3.95
CA ASN A 59 27.87 -21.90 2.62
C ASN A 59 26.44 -22.00 2.04
N LYS A 60 25.43 -21.50 2.75
CA LYS A 60 24.10 -21.35 2.17
C LYS A 60 24.06 -20.05 1.40
N PRO A 61 23.81 -20.05 0.08
CA PRO A 61 23.56 -18.82 -0.62
C PRO A 61 22.42 -18.09 0.07
N ALA A 62 22.50 -16.76 0.15
CA ALA A 62 21.63 -15.84 0.90
C ALA A 62 20.13 -15.84 0.47
N GLU A 63 19.60 -16.95 -0.04
CA GLU A 63 18.24 -17.04 -0.60
C GLU A 63 17.13 -17.32 0.44
N THR A 64 17.46 -17.82 1.63
CA THR A 64 16.40 -18.19 2.60
C THR A 64 16.08 -17.10 3.62
N ASN A 65 16.97 -16.12 3.86
CA ASN A 65 16.61 -14.96 4.68
C ASN A 65 15.89 -13.89 3.87
N SER A 66 16.14 -13.81 2.55
CA SER A 66 15.49 -12.84 1.67
C SER A 66 13.97 -13.04 1.55
N ALA A 67 13.46 -14.26 1.64
CA ALA A 67 12.02 -14.53 1.52
C ALA A 67 11.26 -14.14 2.80
N LYS A 68 11.85 -14.33 3.99
CA LYS A 68 11.22 -13.89 5.26
C LYS A 68 11.36 -12.39 5.44
N ASP A 69 12.53 -11.82 5.15
CA ASP A 69 12.77 -10.38 5.19
C ASP A 69 11.94 -9.65 4.12
N ALA A 70 11.71 -10.27 2.96
CA ALA A 70 10.83 -9.73 1.93
C ALA A 70 9.36 -9.63 2.38
N LEU A 71 8.86 -10.53 3.23
CA LEU A 71 7.49 -10.47 3.75
C LEU A 71 7.29 -9.38 4.80
N PHE A 72 8.34 -9.01 5.54
CA PHE A 72 8.33 -7.95 6.54
C PHE A 72 8.75 -6.59 5.98
N ARG A 73 9.15 -6.53 4.70
CA ARG A 73 9.43 -5.27 4.01
C ARG A 73 8.14 -4.45 3.93
N TYR A 74 8.28 -3.16 4.17
CA TYR A 74 7.20 -2.20 3.93
C TYR A 74 7.29 -1.68 2.50
N VAL A 75 6.15 -1.44 1.91
CA VAL A 75 6.00 -0.91 0.55
C VAL A 75 4.95 0.19 0.55
N THR A 76 5.13 1.16 -0.33
CA THR A 76 4.23 2.31 -0.45
C THR A 76 3.16 2.02 -1.51
N VAL A 77 1.92 2.44 -1.22
CA VAL A 77 0.83 2.55 -2.19
C VAL A 77 0.42 4.01 -2.27
N VAL A 78 0.32 4.51 -3.49
CA VAL A 78 0.06 5.91 -3.81
C VAL A 78 -1.32 6.05 -4.45
N HIS A 79 -2.10 7.01 -3.99
CA HIS A 79 -3.40 7.36 -4.53
C HIS A 79 -3.24 8.38 -5.67
N LEU A 80 -3.67 8.04 -6.86
CA LEU A 80 -3.45 8.84 -8.08
C LEU A 80 -4.72 9.54 -8.59
N VAL A 81 -5.68 9.75 -7.73
CA VAL A 81 -6.86 10.58 -8.01
C VAL A 81 -7.11 11.53 -6.83
N ASP A 82 -7.72 12.68 -7.10
CA ASP A 82 -8.12 13.60 -6.05
C ASP A 82 -9.65 13.51 -5.89
N ARG A 83 -10.12 13.39 -4.66
CA ARG A 83 -11.54 13.28 -4.37
C ARG A 83 -12.15 14.67 -4.11
N ALA A 84 -13.41 14.83 -4.46
CA ALA A 84 -14.15 16.01 -4.08
C ALA A 84 -14.20 16.15 -2.54
N PRO A 85 -14.29 17.37 -2.00
CA PRO A 85 -14.39 17.59 -0.56
C PRO A 85 -15.51 16.75 0.07
N GLY A 86 -15.17 16.02 1.14
CA GLY A 86 -16.11 15.14 1.83
C GLY A 86 -16.19 13.71 1.26
N LEU A 87 -15.51 13.43 0.15
CA LEU A 87 -15.40 12.08 -0.40
C LEU A 87 -14.00 11.51 -0.16
N SER A 88 -13.92 10.20 0.00
CA SER A 88 -12.67 9.45 0.13
C SER A 88 -12.72 8.16 -0.68
N THR A 89 -11.55 7.64 -1.01
CA THR A 89 -11.42 6.27 -1.49
C THR A 89 -11.20 5.40 -0.26
N HIS A 90 -12.24 4.67 0.13
CA HIS A 90 -12.27 3.86 1.34
C HIS A 90 -11.75 2.46 1.06
N ILE A 91 -10.78 2.00 1.83
CA ILE A 91 -10.28 0.63 1.79
C ILE A 91 -10.37 -0.02 3.17
N GLU A 92 -10.62 -1.31 3.17
CA GLU A 92 -10.65 -2.15 4.36
C GLU A 92 -9.83 -3.41 4.11
N LEU A 93 -8.86 -3.68 4.97
CA LEU A 93 -8.04 -4.88 4.95
C LEU A 93 -8.63 -5.96 5.88
N SER A 94 -8.26 -7.23 5.65
CA SER A 94 -8.76 -8.38 6.42
C SER A 94 -8.44 -8.32 7.91
N ASN A 95 -7.41 -7.58 8.29
CA ASN A 95 -7.03 -7.35 9.68
C ASN A 95 -7.87 -6.25 10.37
N GLY A 96 -8.91 -5.72 9.71
CA GLY A 96 -9.78 -4.66 10.22
C GLY A 96 -9.19 -3.25 10.10
N VAL A 97 -8.02 -3.08 9.47
CA VAL A 97 -7.48 -1.75 9.17
C VAL A 97 -8.32 -1.10 8.10
N ILE A 98 -8.82 0.10 8.40
CA ILE A 98 -9.61 0.95 7.52
C ILE A 98 -8.77 2.18 7.20
N LEU A 99 -8.66 2.51 5.92
CA LEU A 99 -7.93 3.69 5.44
C LEU A 99 -8.78 4.45 4.44
N ASP A 100 -8.70 5.77 4.53
CA ASP A 100 -9.39 6.71 3.65
C ASP A 100 -8.37 7.54 2.90
N PHE A 101 -8.26 7.32 1.60
CA PHE A 101 -7.45 8.16 0.73
C PHE A 101 -8.31 9.31 0.18
N ARG A 102 -7.82 10.53 0.24
CA ARG A 102 -8.58 11.73 -0.11
C ARG A 102 -7.94 12.54 -1.22
N THR A 103 -6.61 12.67 -1.16
CA THR A 103 -5.87 13.58 -2.03
C THR A 103 -5.03 12.83 -3.05
N PHE A 104 -4.78 13.47 -4.16
CA PHE A 104 -3.82 12.99 -5.14
C PHE A 104 -2.40 13.00 -4.55
N GLY A 105 -1.66 11.91 -4.79
CA GLY A 105 -0.31 11.74 -4.26
C GLY A 105 -0.27 11.33 -2.79
N GLU A 106 -1.41 11.06 -2.16
CA GLU A 106 -1.44 10.53 -0.80
C GLU A 106 -0.84 9.13 -0.75
N GLU A 107 0.08 8.91 0.18
CA GLU A 107 0.88 7.71 0.31
C GLU A 107 0.59 7.01 1.63
N HIS A 108 0.39 5.71 1.57
CA HIS A 108 0.31 4.85 2.76
C HIS A 108 1.26 3.67 2.63
N THR A 109 1.85 3.30 3.76
CA THR A 109 2.83 2.23 3.85
C THR A 109 2.17 0.96 4.38
N PHE A 110 2.41 -0.15 3.71
CA PHE A 110 1.86 -1.47 3.99
C PHE A 110 2.99 -2.50 4.11
N THR A 111 2.76 -3.58 4.84
CA THR A 111 3.60 -4.76 4.65
C THR A 111 3.36 -5.35 3.26
N VAL A 112 4.32 -6.09 2.70
CA VAL A 112 4.14 -6.75 1.39
C VAL A 112 2.87 -7.58 1.37
N GLN A 113 2.57 -8.32 2.44
CA GLN A 113 1.35 -9.14 2.54
C GLN A 113 0.07 -8.29 2.47
N GLN A 114 0.01 -7.17 3.18
CA GLN A 114 -1.14 -6.25 3.12
C GLN A 114 -1.28 -5.60 1.74
N ALA A 115 -0.17 -5.27 1.11
CA ALA A 115 -0.15 -4.69 -0.24
C ALA A 115 -0.61 -5.70 -1.31
N GLU A 116 -0.27 -6.98 -1.16
CA GLU A 116 -0.79 -8.06 -2.01
C GLU A 116 -2.29 -8.29 -1.81
N GLU A 117 -2.75 -8.27 -0.56
CA GLU A 117 -4.16 -8.34 -0.22
C GLU A 117 -4.93 -7.17 -0.85
N LEU A 118 -4.43 -5.94 -0.67
CA LEU A 118 -4.98 -4.73 -1.26
C LEU A 118 -5.09 -4.85 -2.78
N ALA A 119 -3.99 -5.26 -3.42
CA ALA A 119 -3.93 -5.43 -4.87
C ALA A 119 -4.88 -6.53 -5.38
N SER A 120 -5.12 -7.57 -4.59
CA SER A 120 -6.08 -8.62 -4.92
C SER A 120 -7.53 -8.15 -4.74
N LYS A 121 -7.86 -7.57 -3.58
CA LYS A 121 -9.20 -7.14 -3.20
C LYS A 121 -9.69 -5.96 -4.06
N TYR A 122 -8.80 -5.05 -4.39
CA TYR A 122 -9.09 -3.82 -5.14
C TYR A 122 -8.40 -3.78 -6.51
N ARG A 123 -8.23 -4.94 -7.15
CA ARG A 123 -7.54 -5.09 -8.43
C ARG A 123 -7.97 -4.07 -9.48
N SER A 124 -9.27 -3.87 -9.64
CA SER A 124 -9.83 -2.92 -10.60
C SER A 124 -9.37 -1.48 -10.36
N TRP A 125 -9.10 -1.09 -9.12
CA TRP A 125 -8.62 0.26 -8.82
C TRP A 125 -7.16 0.47 -9.21
N PHE A 126 -6.34 -0.58 -9.12
CA PHE A 126 -4.98 -0.55 -9.67
C PHE A 126 -5.00 -0.55 -11.20
N ASP A 127 -5.85 -1.35 -11.82
CA ASP A 127 -5.97 -1.41 -13.28
C ASP A 127 -6.49 -0.07 -13.87
N LEU A 128 -7.40 0.61 -13.15
CA LEU A 128 -7.88 1.95 -13.49
C LEU A 128 -6.88 3.07 -13.13
N GLY A 129 -5.82 2.75 -12.39
CA GLY A 129 -4.82 3.71 -11.94
C GLY A 129 -5.27 4.62 -10.80
N ILE A 130 -6.31 4.25 -10.05
CA ILE A 130 -6.69 4.95 -8.81
C ILE A 130 -5.58 4.77 -7.77
N PHE A 131 -5.00 3.57 -7.72
CA PHE A 131 -3.81 3.25 -6.95
C PHE A 131 -2.65 2.85 -7.84
N ALA A 132 -1.44 3.13 -7.37
CA ALA A 132 -0.21 2.58 -7.91
C ALA A 132 0.73 2.21 -6.76
N PHE A 133 1.62 1.28 -7.02
CA PHE A 133 2.72 1.01 -6.09
C PHE A 133 3.75 2.15 -6.13
N GLY A 134 4.35 2.46 -4.99
CA GLY A 134 5.48 3.38 -4.91
C GLY A 134 6.71 2.87 -5.69
N ALA A 135 7.69 3.73 -5.90
CA ALA A 135 8.94 3.35 -6.55
C ALA A 135 9.73 2.28 -5.78
N ASP A 136 9.53 2.22 -4.46
CA ASP A 136 10.09 1.23 -3.54
C ASP A 136 9.50 -0.18 -3.73
N ALA A 137 8.42 -0.30 -4.48
CA ALA A 137 7.67 -1.54 -4.70
C ALA A 137 7.55 -1.94 -6.19
N ASP A 138 8.44 -1.47 -7.05
CA ASP A 138 8.47 -1.79 -8.49
C ASP A 138 8.54 -3.29 -8.78
N ASP A 139 9.30 -4.04 -7.97
CA ASP A 139 9.42 -5.49 -8.06
C ASP A 139 8.11 -6.21 -7.72
N LEU A 140 7.41 -5.73 -6.68
CA LEU A 140 6.10 -6.23 -6.30
C LEU A 140 5.05 -5.92 -7.38
N ALA A 141 5.03 -4.70 -7.89
CA ALA A 141 4.15 -4.29 -8.96
C ALA A 141 4.30 -5.18 -10.20
N LYS A 142 5.55 -5.43 -10.64
CA LYS A 142 5.87 -6.33 -11.76
C LYS A 142 5.38 -7.76 -11.51
N ARG A 143 5.62 -8.29 -10.31
CA ARG A 143 5.20 -9.64 -9.92
C ARG A 143 3.69 -9.81 -9.97
N LEU A 144 2.95 -8.78 -9.56
CA LEU A 144 1.49 -8.76 -9.58
C LEU A 144 0.89 -8.34 -10.93
N ASN A 145 1.73 -8.03 -11.93
CA ASN A 145 1.33 -7.46 -13.21
C ASN A 145 0.46 -6.21 -13.02
N LEU A 146 0.95 -5.29 -12.18
CA LEU A 146 0.39 -3.99 -11.88
C LEU A 146 1.40 -2.89 -12.17
N LYS A 147 0.96 -1.65 -12.10
CA LYS A 147 1.82 -0.49 -12.34
C LYS A 147 2.33 0.12 -11.04
N SER A 148 3.56 0.62 -11.09
CA SER A 148 4.11 1.52 -10.07
C SER A 148 4.09 2.97 -10.55
N VAL A 149 4.33 3.90 -9.63
CA VAL A 149 4.39 5.34 -9.93
C VAL A 149 5.45 5.69 -10.96
N THR A 150 6.51 4.90 -11.09
CA THR A 150 7.59 5.10 -12.08
C THR A 150 7.09 4.97 -13.53
N GLN A 151 5.96 4.32 -13.74
CA GLN A 151 5.34 4.13 -15.06
C GLN A 151 4.32 5.22 -15.41
N TYR A 152 4.06 6.15 -14.48
CA TYR A 152 3.17 7.28 -14.71
C TYR A 152 3.95 8.58 -14.77
N SER A 153 3.90 9.27 -15.90
CA SER A 153 4.57 10.58 -16.07
C SER A 153 4.00 11.70 -15.21
N PHE A 154 2.87 11.45 -14.54
CA PHE A 154 2.11 12.40 -13.75
C PHE A 154 1.96 12.00 -12.28
N ALA A 155 2.71 11.01 -11.79
CA ALA A 155 2.55 10.52 -10.41
C ALA A 155 3.24 11.39 -9.33
N GLY A 156 3.94 12.47 -9.73
CA GLY A 156 4.58 13.36 -8.76
C GLY A 156 3.57 14.17 -7.95
N SER A 157 3.87 14.43 -6.67
CA SER A 157 3.03 15.21 -5.76
C SER A 157 2.71 16.62 -6.30
N ASP A 158 3.61 17.21 -7.10
CA ASP A 158 3.43 18.54 -7.69
C ASP A 158 2.62 18.55 -8.99
N PHE A 159 2.19 17.38 -9.46
CA PHE A 159 1.51 17.25 -10.73
C PHE A 159 0.30 18.18 -10.87
N LEU A 160 -0.57 18.20 -9.86
CA LEU A 160 -1.78 19.01 -9.89
C LEU A 160 -1.49 20.52 -9.93
N ASN A 161 -0.42 20.95 -9.26
CA ASN A 161 -0.01 22.37 -9.24
C ASN A 161 0.58 22.80 -10.60
N ARG A 162 1.15 21.87 -11.36
CA ARG A 162 1.74 22.15 -12.68
C ARG A 162 0.73 22.10 -13.83
N LEU A 163 -0.46 21.55 -13.62
CA LEU A 163 -1.48 21.44 -14.67
C LEU A 163 -1.82 22.77 -15.35
N PRO A 164 -2.01 23.90 -14.63
CA PRO A 164 -2.32 25.16 -15.28
C PRO A 164 -1.14 25.76 -16.07
N GLU A 165 0.09 25.32 -15.80
CA GLU A 165 1.31 25.78 -16.48
C GLU A 165 1.54 25.07 -17.82
N LEU A 166 0.92 23.90 -18.05
CA LEU A 166 1.05 23.14 -19.28
C LEU A 166 0.47 23.92 -20.45
N ASP A 167 1.18 23.96 -21.57
CA ASP A 167 0.61 24.44 -22.84
C ASP A 167 -0.37 23.41 -23.45
N LEU A 168 -1.03 23.77 -24.53
CA LEU A 168 -2.05 22.91 -25.18
C LEU A 168 -1.45 21.61 -25.72
N TYR A 169 -0.21 21.68 -26.21
CA TYR A 169 0.48 20.48 -26.73
C TYR A 169 0.85 19.52 -25.58
N GLN A 170 1.42 20.06 -24.51
CA GLN A 170 1.78 19.30 -23.32
C GLN A 170 0.54 18.67 -22.66
N LEU A 171 -0.55 19.43 -22.57
CA LEU A 171 -1.82 18.93 -22.02
C LEU A 171 -2.39 17.79 -22.89
N LYS A 172 -2.29 17.89 -24.21
CA LYS A 172 -2.69 16.82 -25.14
C LYS A 172 -1.79 15.60 -24.99
N GLU A 173 -0.47 15.78 -24.94
CA GLU A 173 0.48 14.69 -24.74
C GLU A 173 0.25 13.94 -23.44
N LEU A 174 -0.02 14.71 -22.36
CA LEU A 174 -0.41 14.17 -21.07
C LEU A 174 -1.68 13.32 -21.18
N TRP A 175 -2.72 13.86 -21.81
CA TRP A 175 -3.99 13.16 -22.04
C TRP A 175 -3.79 11.83 -22.78
N ASP A 176 -2.95 11.81 -23.82
CA ASP A 176 -2.69 10.62 -24.63
C ASP A 176 -2.00 9.51 -23.81
N LYS A 177 -1.17 9.89 -22.80
CA LYS A 177 -0.49 8.98 -21.89
C LYS A 177 -1.36 8.48 -20.73
N MET A 178 -2.49 9.16 -20.48
CA MET A 178 -3.40 8.82 -19.37
C MET A 178 -4.34 7.66 -19.75
N GLY A 179 -4.58 6.77 -18.79
CA GLY A 179 -5.69 5.82 -18.85
C GLY A 179 -7.03 6.51 -18.64
N GLN A 180 -8.13 5.81 -18.92
CA GLN A 180 -9.49 6.37 -18.87
C GLN A 180 -9.82 6.99 -17.50
N GLY A 181 -9.54 6.31 -16.41
CA GLY A 181 -9.83 6.83 -15.06
C GLY A 181 -9.12 8.14 -14.73
N HIS A 182 -7.87 8.30 -15.22
CA HIS A 182 -7.13 9.55 -15.04
C HIS A 182 -7.63 10.66 -15.95
N ARG A 183 -8.12 10.35 -17.15
CA ARG A 183 -8.75 11.34 -18.06
C ARG A 183 -10.03 11.89 -17.45
N GLU A 184 -10.87 11.02 -16.90
CA GLU A 184 -12.08 11.41 -16.17
C GLU A 184 -11.73 12.26 -14.95
N PHE A 185 -10.76 11.84 -14.16
CA PHE A 185 -10.26 12.61 -13.04
C PHE A 185 -9.76 14.00 -13.46
N LEU A 186 -8.98 14.12 -14.52
CA LEU A 186 -8.45 15.39 -15.02
C LEU A 186 -9.57 16.36 -15.38
N VAL A 187 -10.59 15.89 -16.10
CA VAL A 187 -11.78 16.68 -16.45
C VAL A 187 -12.51 17.16 -15.21
N GLU A 188 -12.79 16.29 -14.25
CA GLU A 188 -13.49 16.64 -13.02
C GLU A 188 -12.65 17.58 -12.14
N TYR A 189 -11.33 17.45 -12.15
CA TYR A 189 -10.43 18.34 -11.44
C TYR A 189 -10.49 19.76 -12.03
N PHE A 190 -10.40 19.92 -13.37
CA PHE A 190 -10.55 21.21 -14.05
C PHE A 190 -11.91 21.83 -13.77
N LYS A 191 -13.02 21.08 -13.90
CA LYS A 191 -14.37 21.57 -13.56
C LYS A 191 -14.43 22.14 -12.14
N ARG A 192 -13.93 21.37 -11.17
CA ARG A 192 -13.93 21.76 -9.76
C ARG A 192 -13.13 23.05 -9.54
N LYS A 193 -11.94 23.17 -10.14
CA LYS A 193 -11.10 24.35 -10.04
C LYS A 193 -11.78 25.60 -10.67
N ILE A 194 -12.41 25.45 -11.82
CA ILE A 194 -13.17 26.51 -12.47
C ILE A 194 -14.39 26.90 -11.61
N PHE A 195 -15.10 25.94 -11.07
CA PHE A 195 -16.24 26.18 -10.18
C PHE A 195 -15.85 26.94 -8.91
N THR A 196 -14.68 26.64 -8.34
CA THR A 196 -14.11 27.37 -7.19
C THR A 196 -13.47 28.71 -7.60
N LYS A 197 -13.55 29.09 -8.89
CA LYS A 197 -13.01 30.34 -9.45
C LYS A 197 -11.49 30.47 -9.30
N ASP A 198 -10.76 29.36 -9.40
CA ASP A 198 -9.32 29.38 -9.44
C ASP A 198 -8.85 29.97 -10.79
N PRO A 199 -8.23 31.18 -10.79
CA PRO A 199 -7.89 31.87 -12.02
C PRO A 199 -6.84 31.14 -12.87
N ALA A 200 -6.04 30.27 -12.26
CA ALA A 200 -5.02 29.50 -12.97
C ALA A 200 -5.63 28.47 -13.95
N PHE A 201 -6.89 28.07 -13.71
CA PHE A 201 -7.62 27.11 -14.55
C PHE A 201 -8.63 27.77 -15.49
N ASP A 202 -8.65 29.12 -15.55
CA ASP A 202 -9.62 29.88 -16.33
C ASP A 202 -9.16 30.17 -17.78
N ASP A 203 -8.47 29.20 -18.38
CA ASP A 203 -7.96 29.24 -19.75
C ASP A 203 -8.96 28.58 -20.72
N ILE A 204 -9.57 29.39 -21.59
CA ILE A 204 -10.63 28.93 -22.50
C ILE A 204 -10.11 27.90 -23.49
N ASP A 205 -8.89 28.07 -24.00
CA ASP A 205 -8.31 27.17 -25.02
C ASP A 205 -8.08 25.78 -24.42
N LYS A 206 -7.64 25.69 -23.18
CA LYS A 206 -7.48 24.42 -22.44
C LYS A 206 -8.83 23.77 -22.15
N ILE A 207 -9.83 24.55 -21.78
CA ILE A 207 -11.20 24.06 -21.54
C ILE A 207 -11.79 23.49 -22.82
N GLU A 208 -11.64 24.17 -23.96
CA GLU A 208 -12.10 23.68 -25.25
C GLU A 208 -11.32 22.43 -25.71
N LEU A 209 -10.01 22.39 -25.49
CA LEU A 209 -9.20 21.22 -25.76
C LEU A 209 -9.70 20.02 -24.95
N LEU A 210 -9.85 20.16 -23.63
CA LEU A 210 -10.36 19.12 -22.76
C LEU A 210 -11.77 18.68 -23.12
N ASN A 211 -12.64 19.62 -23.55
CA ASN A 211 -13.98 19.30 -24.02
C ASN A 211 -13.94 18.40 -25.25
N ARG A 212 -13.09 18.70 -26.23
CA ARG A 212 -12.92 17.87 -27.43
C ARG A 212 -12.33 16.50 -27.08
N LEU A 213 -11.30 16.46 -26.25
CA LEU A 213 -10.62 15.22 -25.86
C LEU A 213 -11.50 14.30 -25.01
N SER A 214 -12.37 14.85 -24.21
CA SER A 214 -13.29 14.13 -23.32
C SER A 214 -14.68 13.89 -23.92
N ASN A 215 -14.86 14.21 -25.20
CA ASN A 215 -16.12 14.00 -25.89
C ASN A 215 -17.32 14.73 -25.25
N GLY A 216 -17.13 16.01 -24.91
CA GLY A 216 -18.16 16.85 -24.29
C GLY A 216 -18.06 16.97 -22.76
N GLY A 217 -17.01 16.41 -22.16
CA GLY A 217 -16.85 16.42 -20.70
C GLY A 217 -16.84 17.80 -20.06
N MET A 218 -16.49 18.88 -20.80
CA MET A 218 -16.47 20.26 -20.30
C MET A 218 -17.62 21.12 -20.85
N GLU A 219 -18.62 20.54 -21.52
CA GLU A 219 -19.69 21.27 -22.19
C GLU A 219 -20.46 22.19 -21.23
N GLY A 220 -20.78 21.74 -20.02
CA GLY A 220 -21.46 22.54 -19.01
C GLY A 220 -20.69 23.83 -18.65
N VAL A 221 -19.36 23.73 -18.51
CA VAL A 221 -18.49 24.89 -18.21
C VAL A 221 -18.50 25.88 -19.37
N LEU A 222 -18.42 25.41 -20.62
CA LEU A 222 -18.47 26.25 -21.80
C LEU A 222 -19.82 26.97 -21.95
N LEU A 223 -20.91 26.27 -21.66
CA LEU A 223 -22.25 26.81 -21.67
C LEU A 223 -22.44 27.91 -20.62
N ASP A 224 -21.99 27.66 -19.39
CA ASP A 224 -22.05 28.63 -18.31
C ASP A 224 -21.28 29.95 -18.64
N ARG A 225 -20.10 29.81 -19.24
CA ARG A 225 -19.31 30.95 -19.71
C ARG A 225 -20.02 31.73 -20.80
N LYS A 226 -20.60 31.05 -21.78
CA LYS A 226 -21.37 31.69 -22.85
C LYS A 226 -22.55 32.47 -22.29
N ASN A 227 -23.29 31.88 -21.35
CA ASN A 227 -24.42 32.53 -20.69
C ASN A 227 -23.97 33.74 -19.86
N ALA A 228 -22.83 33.67 -19.18
CA ALA A 228 -22.26 34.78 -18.42
C ALA A 228 -21.86 35.95 -19.35
N ALA A 229 -21.25 35.65 -20.50
CA ALA A 229 -20.87 36.66 -21.49
C ALA A 229 -22.11 37.39 -22.05
N ILE A 230 -23.18 36.66 -22.39
CA ILE A 230 -24.44 37.22 -22.88
C ILE A 230 -25.06 38.18 -21.83
N LYS A 231 -25.11 37.73 -20.57
CA LYS A 231 -25.62 38.57 -19.45
C LYS A 231 -24.79 39.83 -19.24
N ALA A 232 -23.47 39.73 -19.35
CA ALA A 232 -22.58 40.90 -19.22
C ALA A 232 -22.81 41.91 -20.36
N GLU A 233 -22.98 41.43 -21.59
CA GLU A 233 -23.30 42.29 -22.74
C GLU A 233 -24.66 43.00 -22.59
N GLU A 234 -25.69 42.27 -22.17
CA GLU A 234 -27.00 42.85 -21.87
C GLU A 234 -26.94 43.91 -20.77
N ALA A 235 -26.18 43.65 -19.71
CA ALA A 235 -25.99 44.60 -18.61
C ALA A 235 -25.26 45.88 -19.07
N SER A 236 -24.27 45.76 -19.96
CA SER A 236 -23.55 46.90 -20.54
C SER A 236 -24.48 47.77 -21.42
N LYS A 237 -25.32 47.13 -22.25
CA LYS A 237 -26.30 47.81 -23.09
C LYS A 237 -27.36 48.61 -22.27
N LYS A 238 -27.71 48.09 -21.09
CA LYS A 238 -28.65 48.79 -20.17
C LYS A 238 -28.04 50.01 -19.47
N ARG A 239 -26.70 50.06 -19.30
CA ARG A 239 -26.00 51.18 -18.67
C ARG A 239 -25.77 52.38 -19.62
N VAL A 240 -25.85 52.15 -20.93
CA VAL A 240 -25.60 53.17 -21.97
C VAL A 240 -26.91 53.87 -22.38
N LYS A 241 -28.04 53.38 -21.93
CA LYS A 241 -29.34 54.06 -22.07
C LYS A 241 -29.69 54.84 -20.81
#